data_97749d13de5d20c00bc15f07830cb2be
#
_entry.id   97749d13de5d20c00bc15f07830cb2be
#
_cell.length_a   1.000
_cell.length_b   1.000
_cell.length_c   1.000
_cell.angle_alpha   90.00
_cell.angle_beta   90.00
_cell.angle_gamma   90.00
#
_symmetry.space_group_name_H-M   'P 1'
#
loop_
_entity.id
_entity.type
_entity.pdbx_description
1 polymer ?
#
loop_
_entity_poly.entity_id
_entity_poly.type
_entity_poly.pdbx_seq_one_letter_code
_entity_poly.pdbx_strand_id
1 'polypeptide(L)'
;MGPRALITMGHLLADTVIEQHRRRLKGRAVRITIDLDPTDDPTHGQQEFTFFNGHYDTWCYLPIVATVTFDDEPAQYAVTAVLRPGNAPAKRGALGLLRRLFTTLRAAFPTAILRVRLDGGFASNPLFAFLEAAGVEYVVGMPGNVRLDKRIQRLMGQARMRAKATGATAQLYGDTRYAAKTWSRKRRIVMKAEVVRHPGRVPKNNPRFVVTNLADTPPAVYALYCQRGDMENRLKELHHGLEMDRTSCSRFLANQLRVLLTLAAYILFQELQRRAQGTVCADAQVTTLRERLIKLAVWVERSVRRIVLHLPSAFPWLRTWRHLACAVGATS
;
A
#
# COMPACT_ATOMS: atom_id res chain seq x y z
N MET A 1 -4.32 27.39 0.02
CA MET A 1 -3.66 26.60 -1.07
C MET A 1 -4.74 26.08 -1.99
N GLY A 2 -4.59 26.25 -3.32
CA GLY A 2 -5.58 25.79 -4.30
C GLY A 2 -5.37 24.34 -4.73
N PRO A 3 -6.34 23.73 -5.46
CA PRO A 3 -6.26 22.33 -5.87
C PRO A 3 -4.99 21.97 -6.65
N ARG A 4 -4.55 22.84 -7.56
CA ARG A 4 -3.32 22.62 -8.35
C ARG A 4 -2.08 22.51 -7.48
N ALA A 5 -1.94 23.37 -6.46
CA ALA A 5 -0.79 23.32 -5.55
C ALA A 5 -0.75 22.03 -4.72
N LEU A 6 -1.91 21.50 -4.29
CA LEU A 6 -2.01 20.22 -3.58
C LEU A 6 -1.65 19.05 -4.48
N ILE A 7 -2.10 19.05 -5.73
CA ILE A 7 -1.71 18.06 -6.73
C ILE A 7 -0.20 18.08 -6.94
N THR A 8 0.38 19.28 -7.13
CA THR A 8 1.84 19.44 -7.27
C THR A 8 2.59 18.93 -6.05
N MET A 9 2.12 19.21 -4.83
CA MET A 9 2.72 18.70 -3.60
C MET A 9 2.70 17.17 -3.56
N GLY A 10 1.57 16.53 -3.90
CA GLY A 10 1.47 15.07 -4.00
C GLY A 10 2.43 14.48 -5.04
N HIS A 11 2.60 15.15 -6.17
CA HIS A 11 3.58 14.75 -7.20
C HIS A 11 5.02 14.88 -6.69
N LEU A 12 5.36 15.99 -6.04
CA LEU A 12 6.70 16.21 -5.49
C LEU A 12 7.08 15.17 -4.43
N LEU A 13 6.14 14.76 -3.58
CA LEU A 13 6.38 13.68 -2.62
C LEU A 13 6.71 12.37 -3.33
N ALA A 14 5.93 12.00 -4.34
CA ALA A 14 6.20 10.80 -5.14
C ALA A 14 7.55 10.88 -5.85
N ASP A 15 7.83 12.00 -6.51
CA ASP A 15 9.09 12.23 -7.24
C ASP A 15 10.30 12.19 -6.29
N THR A 16 10.16 12.72 -5.08
CA THR A 16 11.22 12.68 -4.03
C THR A 16 11.55 11.25 -3.62
N VAL A 17 10.52 10.43 -3.32
CA VAL A 17 10.72 9.03 -2.93
C VAL A 17 11.35 8.24 -4.09
N ILE A 18 10.81 8.39 -5.30
CA ILE A 18 11.31 7.67 -6.48
C ILE A 18 12.75 8.06 -6.80
N GLU A 19 13.10 9.36 -6.75
CA GLU A 19 14.46 9.83 -7.00
C GLU A 19 15.44 9.35 -5.92
N GLN A 20 15.03 9.34 -4.65
CA GLN A 20 15.84 8.80 -3.55
C GLN A 20 16.19 7.33 -3.78
N HIS A 21 15.21 6.52 -4.18
CA HIS A 21 15.44 5.11 -4.48
C HIS A 21 16.20 4.91 -5.80
N ARG A 22 16.01 5.79 -6.80
CA ARG A 22 16.83 5.79 -8.01
C ARG A 22 18.31 5.95 -7.68
N ARG A 23 18.65 6.89 -6.80
CA ARG A 23 20.04 7.08 -6.34
C ARG A 23 20.55 5.86 -5.56
N ARG A 24 19.75 5.35 -4.63
CA ARG A 24 20.10 4.18 -3.82
C ARG A 24 20.38 2.95 -4.68
N LEU A 25 19.52 2.66 -5.65
CA LEU A 25 19.59 1.49 -6.52
C LEU A 25 20.38 1.77 -7.82
N LYS A 26 20.95 2.96 -7.97
CA LYS A 26 21.68 3.39 -9.19
C LYS A 26 20.86 3.18 -10.47
N GLY A 27 19.55 3.37 -10.39
CA GLY A 27 18.60 3.16 -11.50
C GLY A 27 18.40 1.70 -11.92
N ARG A 28 18.83 0.72 -11.15
CA ARG A 28 18.90 -0.71 -11.53
C ARG A 28 17.88 -1.60 -10.82
N ALA A 29 16.66 -1.13 -10.62
CA ALA A 29 15.58 -2.04 -10.18
C ALA A 29 15.18 -2.98 -11.33
N VAL A 30 15.00 -4.26 -11.03
CA VAL A 30 14.51 -5.28 -11.98
C VAL A 30 13.00 -5.18 -12.11
N ARG A 31 12.31 -5.03 -10.97
CA ARG A 31 10.85 -4.94 -10.90
C ARG A 31 10.42 -3.91 -9.87
N ILE A 32 9.37 -3.16 -10.19
CA ILE A 32 8.75 -2.23 -9.25
C ILE A 32 7.27 -2.58 -9.15
N THR A 33 6.85 -2.98 -7.96
CA THR A 33 5.45 -3.30 -7.67
C THR A 33 4.77 -2.08 -7.04
N ILE A 34 3.61 -1.72 -7.59
CA ILE A 34 2.79 -0.58 -7.14
C ILE A 34 1.53 -1.16 -6.53
N ASP A 35 1.26 -0.81 -5.29
CA ASP A 35 0.01 -1.14 -4.61
C ASP A 35 -0.81 0.13 -4.42
N LEU A 36 -2.12 0.04 -4.63
CA LEU A 36 -3.08 1.08 -4.29
C LEU A 36 -4.13 0.48 -3.36
N ASP A 37 -4.44 1.20 -2.31
CA ASP A 37 -5.52 0.81 -1.41
C ASP A 37 -6.31 2.03 -0.92
N PRO A 38 -7.65 2.02 -1.00
CA PRO A 38 -8.47 2.98 -0.30
C PRO A 38 -8.54 2.59 1.17
N THR A 39 -8.60 3.61 2.03
CA THR A 39 -8.88 3.43 3.45
C THR A 39 -9.99 4.39 3.87
N ASP A 40 -10.69 4.11 4.94
CA ASP A 40 -11.62 5.04 5.53
C ASP A 40 -10.90 6.09 6.38
N ASP A 41 -11.50 7.26 6.43
CA ASP A 41 -11.06 8.40 7.24
C ASP A 41 -12.33 8.98 7.86
N PRO A 42 -12.72 8.50 9.06
CA PRO A 42 -13.95 8.88 9.71
C PRO A 42 -14.04 10.38 9.94
N THR A 43 -15.20 10.96 9.65
CA THR A 43 -15.45 12.40 9.79
C THR A 43 -16.42 12.68 10.92
N HIS A 44 -16.20 13.78 11.61
CA HIS A 44 -17.00 14.21 12.75
C HIS A 44 -17.53 15.62 12.48
N GLY A 45 -18.86 15.74 12.33
CA GLY A 45 -19.53 17.00 12.04
C GLY A 45 -19.72 17.28 10.54
N GLN A 46 -20.02 18.54 10.21
CA GLN A 46 -20.32 18.97 8.84
C GLN A 46 -19.02 19.34 8.10
N GLN A 47 -18.57 18.43 7.27
CA GLN A 47 -17.37 18.61 6.43
C GLN A 47 -17.74 18.46 4.95
N GLU A 48 -17.11 19.27 4.08
CA GLU A 48 -17.33 19.17 2.62
C GLU A 48 -17.03 17.77 2.09
N PHE A 49 -17.93 17.19 1.29
CA PHE A 49 -17.77 15.89 0.63
C PHE A 49 -17.63 14.68 1.56
N THR A 50 -18.04 14.80 2.81
CA THR A 50 -18.26 13.64 3.66
C THR A 50 -19.55 12.91 3.24
N PHE A 51 -19.53 11.59 3.20
CA PHE A 51 -20.68 10.75 2.86
C PHE A 51 -20.67 9.51 3.73
N PHE A 52 -21.87 8.99 4.02
CA PHE A 52 -22.01 7.69 4.66
C PHE A 52 -21.52 6.59 3.71
N ASN A 53 -20.66 5.72 4.22
CA ASN A 53 -20.14 4.58 3.48
C ASN A 53 -20.61 3.27 4.13
N GLY A 54 -21.50 2.53 3.45
CA GLY A 54 -22.05 1.30 3.98
C GLY A 54 -21.06 0.12 4.08
N HIS A 55 -19.88 0.22 3.50
CA HIS A 55 -18.81 -0.78 3.69
C HIS A 55 -18.09 -0.62 5.02
N TYR A 56 -17.85 0.62 5.43
CA TYR A 56 -17.21 0.97 6.68
C TYR A 56 -18.18 1.32 7.80
N ASP A 57 -19.48 1.39 7.48
CA ASP A 57 -20.58 1.75 8.40
C ASP A 57 -20.34 3.09 9.14
N THR A 58 -19.80 4.08 8.42
CA THR A 58 -19.49 5.39 8.99
C THR A 58 -19.57 6.51 7.96
N TRP A 59 -19.71 7.76 8.45
CA TRP A 59 -19.49 8.97 7.66
C TRP A 59 -17.98 9.20 7.55
N CYS A 60 -17.47 9.26 6.34
CA CYS A 60 -16.02 9.31 6.12
C CYS A 60 -15.64 10.01 4.82
N TYR A 61 -14.34 10.23 4.67
CA TYR A 61 -13.64 10.30 3.39
C TYR A 61 -13.07 8.92 3.03
N LEU A 62 -12.65 8.76 1.77
CA LEU A 62 -11.98 7.55 1.29
C LEU A 62 -10.66 7.92 0.61
N PRO A 63 -9.62 8.32 1.35
CA PRO A 63 -8.32 8.52 0.76
C PRO A 63 -7.82 7.27 0.07
N ILE A 64 -7.11 7.44 -1.04
CA ILE A 64 -6.36 6.36 -1.69
C ILE A 64 -4.88 6.60 -1.45
N VAL A 65 -4.19 5.59 -0.96
CA VAL A 65 -2.76 5.61 -0.73
C VAL A 65 -2.08 4.74 -1.78
N ALA A 66 -0.92 5.18 -2.28
CA ALA A 66 -0.08 4.40 -3.17
C ALA A 66 1.26 4.11 -2.52
N THR A 67 1.72 2.87 -2.65
CA THR A 67 3.06 2.45 -2.25
C THR A 67 3.81 1.82 -3.42
N VAL A 68 5.13 1.80 -3.32
CA VAL A 68 6.02 1.08 -4.25
C VAL A 68 6.93 0.14 -3.49
N THR A 69 7.18 -1.03 -4.07
CA THR A 69 8.16 -2.00 -3.61
C THR A 69 9.18 -2.20 -4.72
N PHE A 70 10.47 -2.15 -4.39
CA PHE A 70 11.55 -2.37 -5.34
C PHE A 70 12.07 -3.80 -5.22
N ASP A 71 12.06 -4.52 -6.33
CA ASP A 71 12.48 -5.92 -6.41
C ASP A 71 11.73 -6.80 -5.39
N ASP A 72 12.44 -7.62 -4.64
CA ASP A 72 11.89 -8.50 -3.60
C ASP A 72 12.13 -7.93 -2.18
N GLU A 73 12.31 -6.61 -2.06
CA GLU A 73 12.46 -5.96 -0.74
C GLU A 73 11.19 -6.15 0.11
N PRO A 74 11.33 -6.40 1.41
CA PRO A 74 10.17 -6.49 2.30
C PRO A 74 9.51 -5.14 2.56
N ALA A 75 10.22 -4.04 2.29
CA ALA A 75 9.75 -2.70 2.55
C ALA A 75 8.86 -2.18 1.41
N GLN A 76 7.72 -1.59 1.78
CA GLN A 76 6.84 -0.84 0.89
C GLN A 76 6.95 0.65 1.23
N TYR A 77 7.26 1.47 0.24
CA TYR A 77 7.46 2.91 0.40
C TYR A 77 6.23 3.67 -0.07
N ALA A 78 5.64 4.49 0.81
CA ALA A 78 4.53 5.35 0.46
C ALA A 78 4.99 6.46 -0.51
N VAL A 79 4.24 6.67 -1.58
CA VAL A 79 4.61 7.65 -2.62
C VAL A 79 3.58 8.75 -2.79
N THR A 80 2.30 8.47 -2.57
CA THR A 80 1.26 9.49 -2.66
C THR A 80 0.01 9.09 -1.91
N ALA A 81 -0.79 10.09 -1.50
CA ALA A 81 -2.11 9.94 -0.92
C ALA A 81 -3.05 11.01 -1.47
N VAL A 82 -4.25 10.60 -1.87
CA VAL A 82 -5.27 11.49 -2.43
C VAL A 82 -6.56 11.33 -1.67
N LEU A 83 -7.00 12.40 -1.00
CA LEU A 83 -8.29 12.43 -0.33
C LEU A 83 -9.42 12.36 -1.38
N ARG A 84 -10.47 11.61 -1.08
CA ARG A 84 -11.63 11.44 -1.95
C ARG A 84 -12.91 11.52 -1.14
N PRO A 85 -14.03 11.92 -1.77
CA PRO A 85 -15.34 11.85 -1.11
C PRO A 85 -15.65 10.44 -0.56
N GLY A 86 -16.38 10.36 0.55
CA GLY A 86 -16.69 9.10 1.22
C GLY A 86 -17.49 8.08 0.39
N ASN A 87 -18.19 8.54 -0.65
CA ASN A 87 -18.91 7.70 -1.61
C ASN A 87 -18.11 7.37 -2.88
N ALA A 88 -16.80 7.68 -2.90
CA ALA A 88 -15.97 7.43 -4.08
C ALA A 88 -15.75 5.92 -4.28
N PRO A 89 -16.06 5.33 -5.45
CA PRO A 89 -15.70 3.96 -5.72
C PRO A 89 -14.15 3.79 -5.75
N ALA A 90 -13.63 2.61 -5.39
CA ALA A 90 -12.19 2.34 -5.31
C ALA A 90 -11.43 2.80 -6.56
N LYS A 91 -11.95 2.54 -7.74
CA LYS A 91 -11.36 2.89 -9.05
C LYS A 91 -11.32 4.39 -9.38
N ARG A 92 -12.05 5.26 -8.65
CA ARG A 92 -12.10 6.70 -8.95
C ARG A 92 -10.72 7.33 -8.73
N GLY A 93 -10.16 7.94 -9.79
CA GLY A 93 -8.84 8.58 -9.76
C GLY A 93 -7.65 7.64 -9.95
N ALA A 94 -7.83 6.30 -9.81
CA ALA A 94 -6.75 5.33 -9.89
C ALA A 94 -5.96 5.38 -11.21
N LEU A 95 -6.65 5.51 -12.35
CA LEU A 95 -5.98 5.56 -13.67
C LEU A 95 -5.05 6.77 -13.81
N GLY A 96 -5.50 7.95 -13.36
CA GLY A 96 -4.70 9.17 -13.40
C GLY A 96 -3.45 9.06 -12.53
N LEU A 97 -3.62 8.52 -11.33
CA LEU A 97 -2.55 8.27 -10.37
C LEU A 97 -1.53 7.27 -10.94
N LEU A 98 -1.98 6.12 -11.44
CA LEU A 98 -1.12 5.11 -12.05
C LEU A 98 -0.37 5.65 -13.28
N ARG A 99 -1.05 6.42 -14.16
CA ARG A 99 -0.40 7.03 -15.33
C ARG A 99 0.76 7.92 -14.90
N ARG A 100 0.56 8.76 -13.91
CA ARG A 100 1.62 9.64 -13.38
C ARG A 100 2.77 8.84 -12.80
N LEU A 101 2.49 7.84 -11.95
CA LEU A 101 3.50 6.98 -11.36
C LEU A 101 4.30 6.21 -12.43
N PHE A 102 3.65 5.65 -13.44
CA PHE A 102 4.34 4.96 -14.54
C PHE A 102 5.30 5.88 -15.29
N THR A 103 4.89 7.12 -15.56
CA THR A 103 5.77 8.10 -16.21
C THR A 103 7.02 8.36 -15.39
N THR A 104 6.87 8.65 -14.10
CA THR A 104 8.01 8.95 -13.21
C THR A 104 8.89 7.72 -13.00
N LEU A 105 8.29 6.54 -12.75
CA LEU A 105 9.04 5.31 -12.52
C LEU A 105 9.83 4.87 -13.75
N ARG A 106 9.26 4.98 -14.95
CA ARG A 106 9.97 4.66 -16.19
C ARG A 106 11.11 5.62 -16.49
N ALA A 107 10.95 6.89 -16.16
CA ALA A 107 12.04 7.87 -16.28
C ALA A 107 13.18 7.56 -15.31
N ALA A 108 12.86 7.14 -14.08
CA ALA A 108 13.85 6.82 -13.04
C ALA A 108 14.50 5.43 -13.21
N PHE A 109 13.75 4.46 -13.73
CA PHE A 109 14.13 3.04 -13.88
C PHE A 109 13.69 2.52 -15.25
N PRO A 110 14.38 2.88 -16.34
CA PRO A 110 13.93 2.59 -17.72
C PRO A 110 13.79 1.11 -18.05
N THR A 111 14.56 0.24 -17.38
CA THR A 111 14.60 -1.21 -17.62
C THR A 111 13.71 -2.01 -16.66
N ALA A 112 13.12 -1.36 -15.64
CA ALA A 112 12.33 -2.05 -14.65
C ALA A 112 10.98 -2.52 -15.22
N ILE A 113 10.58 -3.73 -14.87
CA ILE A 113 9.24 -4.24 -15.10
C ILE A 113 8.31 -3.60 -14.07
N LEU A 114 7.29 -2.89 -14.53
CA LEU A 114 6.27 -2.36 -13.63
C LEU A 114 5.18 -3.41 -13.39
N ARG A 115 4.78 -3.57 -12.15
CA ARG A 115 3.71 -4.46 -11.70
C ARG A 115 2.72 -3.70 -10.83
N VAL A 116 1.44 -4.02 -10.95
CA VAL A 116 0.37 -3.44 -10.14
C VAL A 116 -0.37 -4.53 -9.37
N ARG A 117 -0.57 -4.34 -8.06
CA ARG A 117 -1.41 -5.21 -7.22
C ARG A 117 -2.55 -4.40 -6.63
N LEU A 118 -3.79 -4.87 -6.84
CA LEU A 118 -4.99 -4.15 -6.43
C LEU A 118 -6.03 -5.12 -5.85
N ASP A 119 -6.92 -4.60 -5.04
CA ASP A 119 -8.08 -5.34 -4.55
C ASP A 119 -9.19 -5.47 -5.61
N GLY A 120 -10.28 -6.17 -5.24
CA GLY A 120 -11.41 -6.42 -6.15
C GLY A 120 -12.22 -5.18 -6.50
N GLY A 121 -12.15 -4.12 -5.72
CA GLY A 121 -12.85 -2.86 -5.96
C GLY A 121 -12.33 -2.10 -7.19
N PHE A 122 -11.11 -2.39 -7.62
CA PHE A 122 -10.51 -1.80 -8.82
C PHE A 122 -10.82 -2.58 -10.11
N ALA A 123 -11.29 -3.83 -10.02
CA ALA A 123 -11.48 -4.70 -11.17
C ALA A 123 -12.48 -4.09 -12.19
N SER A 124 -11.96 -3.60 -13.31
CA SER A 124 -12.73 -2.97 -14.36
C SER A 124 -12.06 -3.07 -15.72
N ASN A 125 -12.86 -3.12 -16.80
CA ASN A 125 -12.32 -3.18 -18.16
C ASN A 125 -11.41 -2.00 -18.52
N PRO A 126 -11.74 -0.73 -18.19
CA PRO A 126 -10.84 0.40 -18.44
C PRO A 126 -9.49 0.27 -17.75
N LEU A 127 -9.45 -0.24 -16.51
CA LEU A 127 -8.19 -0.46 -15.79
C LEU A 127 -7.34 -1.53 -16.49
N PHE A 128 -7.93 -2.69 -16.78
CA PHE A 128 -7.19 -3.78 -17.43
C PHE A 128 -6.68 -3.37 -18.82
N ALA A 129 -7.52 -2.71 -19.63
CA ALA A 129 -7.12 -2.22 -20.94
C ALA A 129 -5.96 -1.21 -20.84
N PHE A 130 -6.00 -0.32 -19.85
CA PHE A 130 -4.93 0.64 -19.60
C PHE A 130 -3.61 -0.05 -19.20
N LEU A 131 -3.65 -1.00 -18.26
CA LEU A 131 -2.46 -1.74 -17.81
C LEU A 131 -1.84 -2.55 -18.95
N GLU A 132 -2.68 -3.21 -19.75
CA GLU A 132 -2.28 -4.01 -20.92
C GLU A 132 -1.68 -3.14 -22.02
N ALA A 133 -2.29 -1.99 -22.34
CA ALA A 133 -1.76 -1.04 -23.30
C ALA A 133 -0.43 -0.41 -22.82
N ALA A 134 -0.28 -0.25 -21.50
CA ALA A 134 0.95 0.24 -20.90
C ALA A 134 2.04 -0.84 -20.75
N GLY A 135 1.80 -2.11 -21.12
CA GLY A 135 2.78 -3.20 -20.94
C GLY A 135 3.13 -3.47 -19.48
N VAL A 136 2.17 -3.31 -18.56
CA VAL A 136 2.37 -3.45 -17.11
C VAL A 136 1.85 -4.80 -16.66
N GLU A 137 2.62 -5.51 -15.84
CA GLU A 137 2.17 -6.71 -15.14
C GLU A 137 1.09 -6.35 -14.10
N TYR A 138 0.08 -7.21 -13.94
CA TYR A 138 -0.91 -6.96 -12.91
C TYR A 138 -1.46 -8.22 -12.24
N VAL A 139 -1.84 -8.05 -10.97
CA VAL A 139 -2.56 -9.04 -10.17
C VAL A 139 -3.65 -8.31 -9.40
N VAL A 140 -4.91 -8.51 -9.80
CA VAL A 140 -6.05 -7.75 -9.27
C VAL A 140 -7.09 -8.72 -8.74
N GLY A 141 -7.51 -8.53 -7.49
CA GLY A 141 -8.61 -9.27 -6.90
C GLY A 141 -9.88 -9.15 -7.74
N MET A 142 -10.73 -10.15 -7.70
CA MET A 142 -12.03 -10.11 -8.39
C MET A 142 -13.11 -10.68 -7.49
N PRO A 143 -14.26 -9.98 -7.34
CA PRO A 143 -15.42 -10.55 -6.66
C PRO A 143 -15.92 -11.80 -7.37
N GLY A 144 -16.38 -12.78 -6.59
CA GLY A 144 -17.08 -13.95 -7.12
C GLY A 144 -18.36 -13.57 -7.86
N ASN A 145 -18.76 -14.40 -8.79
CA ASN A 145 -20.06 -14.32 -9.47
C ASN A 145 -20.48 -15.70 -9.94
N VAL A 146 -21.77 -15.85 -10.25
CA VAL A 146 -22.40 -17.15 -10.62
C VAL A 146 -21.60 -17.92 -11.68
N ARG A 147 -20.98 -17.24 -12.66
CA ARG A 147 -20.20 -17.91 -13.72
C ARG A 147 -18.86 -18.42 -13.21
N LEU A 148 -18.16 -17.66 -12.38
CA LEU A 148 -16.90 -18.08 -11.75
C LEU A 148 -17.16 -19.15 -10.69
N ASP A 149 -18.25 -19.03 -9.93
CA ASP A 149 -18.65 -20.03 -8.95
C ASP A 149 -18.95 -21.38 -9.61
N LYS A 150 -19.60 -21.40 -10.77
CA LYS A 150 -19.77 -22.64 -11.58
C LYS A 150 -18.44 -23.23 -12.02
N ARG A 151 -17.47 -22.41 -12.43
CA ARG A 151 -16.16 -22.88 -12.92
C ARG A 151 -15.28 -23.48 -11.83
N ILE A 152 -15.36 -22.95 -10.61
CA ILE A 152 -14.53 -23.43 -9.49
C ILE A 152 -15.15 -24.67 -8.81
N GLN A 153 -16.38 -25.10 -9.13
CA GLN A 153 -17.09 -26.20 -8.40
C GLN A 153 -16.30 -27.49 -8.33
N ARG A 154 -15.67 -27.93 -9.42
CA ARG A 154 -14.85 -29.15 -9.44
C ARG A 154 -13.68 -29.03 -8.45
N LEU A 155 -12.97 -27.91 -8.49
CA LEU A 155 -11.83 -27.65 -7.61
C LEU A 155 -12.29 -27.53 -6.14
N MET A 156 -13.44 -26.90 -5.88
CA MET A 156 -14.06 -26.84 -4.54
C MET A 156 -14.47 -28.24 -4.02
N GLY A 157 -14.97 -29.10 -4.90
CA GLY A 157 -15.27 -30.51 -4.55
C GLY A 157 -14.01 -31.26 -4.08
N GLN A 158 -12.93 -31.14 -4.81
CA GLN A 158 -11.64 -31.73 -4.45
C GLN A 158 -11.09 -31.15 -3.13
N ALA A 159 -11.19 -29.84 -2.93
CA ALA A 159 -10.77 -29.19 -1.68
C ALA A 159 -11.58 -29.69 -0.48
N ARG A 160 -12.90 -29.88 -0.65
CA ARG A 160 -13.76 -30.49 0.41
C ARG A 160 -13.35 -31.90 0.77
N MET A 161 -13.11 -32.74 -0.24
CA MET A 161 -12.64 -34.12 -0.01
C MET A 161 -11.31 -34.13 0.74
N ARG A 162 -10.36 -33.30 0.31
CA ARG A 162 -9.06 -33.17 0.97
C ARG A 162 -9.19 -32.68 2.42
N ALA A 163 -9.98 -31.63 2.66
CA ALA A 163 -10.22 -31.11 4.00
C ALA A 163 -10.90 -32.13 4.92
N LYS A 164 -11.82 -32.97 4.38
CA LYS A 164 -12.46 -34.04 5.13
C LYS A 164 -11.44 -35.15 5.49
N ALA A 165 -10.61 -35.56 4.55
CA ALA A 165 -9.62 -36.60 4.73
C ALA A 165 -8.51 -36.22 5.73
N THR A 166 -8.05 -34.95 5.67
CA THR A 166 -6.93 -34.49 6.52
C THR A 166 -7.36 -33.88 7.85
N GLY A 167 -8.65 -33.58 8.03
CA GLY A 167 -9.13 -32.80 9.19
C GLY A 167 -8.69 -31.35 9.23
N ALA A 168 -7.90 -30.89 8.28
CA ALA A 168 -7.28 -29.54 8.22
C ALA A 168 -7.86 -28.67 7.11
N THR A 169 -7.55 -27.36 7.12
CA THR A 169 -7.82 -26.45 6.01
C THR A 169 -7.14 -26.94 4.74
N ALA A 170 -7.88 -27.01 3.64
CA ALA A 170 -7.35 -27.43 2.34
C ALA A 170 -7.46 -26.31 1.32
N GLN A 171 -6.40 -26.14 0.53
CA GLN A 171 -6.31 -25.15 -0.55
C GLN A 171 -5.90 -25.84 -1.84
N LEU A 172 -6.61 -25.52 -2.93
CA LEU A 172 -6.29 -25.96 -4.28
C LEU A 172 -6.37 -24.78 -5.23
N TYR A 173 -5.55 -24.79 -6.25
CA TYR A 173 -5.43 -23.69 -7.21
C TYR A 173 -5.66 -24.17 -8.63
N GLY A 174 -6.22 -23.32 -9.44
CA GLY A 174 -6.40 -23.54 -10.87
C GLY A 174 -6.59 -22.20 -11.58
N ASP A 175 -6.74 -22.24 -12.89
CA ASP A 175 -7.04 -21.05 -13.67
C ASP A 175 -8.07 -21.31 -14.76
N THR A 176 -8.58 -20.21 -15.33
CA THR A 176 -9.55 -20.22 -16.42
C THR A 176 -9.46 -18.93 -17.22
N ARG A 177 -9.98 -18.93 -18.43
CA ARG A 177 -10.20 -17.72 -19.24
C ARG A 177 -11.63 -17.25 -19.07
N TYR A 178 -11.81 -15.98 -18.62
CA TYR A 178 -13.12 -15.40 -18.37
C TYR A 178 -13.23 -13.97 -18.91
N ALA A 179 -14.43 -13.58 -19.33
CA ALA A 179 -14.79 -12.20 -19.61
C ALA A 179 -16.14 -11.90 -18.95
N ALA A 180 -16.21 -10.80 -18.20
CA ALA A 180 -17.46 -10.18 -17.80
C ALA A 180 -18.17 -9.56 -19.03
N LYS A 181 -19.48 -9.27 -18.93
CA LYS A 181 -20.23 -8.67 -20.06
C LYS A 181 -19.63 -7.34 -20.55
N THR A 182 -19.01 -6.58 -19.66
CA THR A 182 -18.39 -5.27 -19.94
C THR A 182 -16.93 -5.36 -20.38
N TRP A 183 -16.34 -6.56 -20.45
CA TRP A 183 -14.94 -6.72 -20.82
C TRP A 183 -14.80 -6.91 -22.32
N SER A 184 -13.82 -6.21 -22.91
CA SER A 184 -13.50 -6.28 -24.33
C SER A 184 -12.88 -7.62 -24.76
N ARG A 185 -12.28 -8.36 -23.82
CA ARG A 185 -11.62 -9.65 -24.09
C ARG A 185 -11.63 -10.58 -22.87
N LYS A 186 -11.39 -11.88 -23.12
CA LYS A 186 -11.17 -12.87 -22.05
C LYS A 186 -9.79 -12.66 -21.42
N ARG A 187 -9.74 -12.67 -20.09
CA ARG A 187 -8.49 -12.59 -19.29
C ARG A 187 -8.30 -13.85 -18.45
N ARG A 188 -7.07 -14.10 -18.06
CA ARG A 188 -6.73 -15.20 -17.16
C ARG A 188 -7.26 -14.87 -15.77
N ILE A 189 -7.98 -15.81 -15.17
CA ILE A 189 -8.45 -15.76 -13.79
C ILE A 189 -7.81 -16.92 -13.05
N VAL A 190 -7.00 -16.64 -12.06
CA VAL A 190 -6.53 -17.61 -11.08
C VAL A 190 -7.62 -17.79 -10.04
N MET A 191 -7.92 -19.04 -9.71
CA MET A 191 -8.95 -19.47 -8.77
C MET A 191 -8.26 -20.16 -7.59
N LYS A 192 -8.60 -19.76 -6.37
CA LYS A 192 -8.26 -20.48 -5.14
C LYS A 192 -9.54 -21.11 -4.58
N ALA A 193 -9.57 -22.43 -4.54
CA ALA A 193 -10.59 -23.20 -3.83
C ALA A 193 -10.07 -23.53 -2.42
N GLU A 194 -10.63 -22.89 -1.43
CA GLU A 194 -10.23 -23.07 -0.04
C GLU A 194 -11.41 -23.55 0.79
N VAL A 195 -11.19 -24.57 1.62
CA VAL A 195 -12.11 -25.00 2.66
C VAL A 195 -11.44 -24.76 4.00
N VAL A 196 -11.90 -23.72 4.68
CA VAL A 196 -11.38 -23.32 5.99
C VAL A 196 -12.00 -24.18 7.07
N ARG A 197 -11.16 -24.79 7.90
CA ARG A 197 -11.57 -25.55 9.09
C ARG A 197 -10.99 -24.90 10.35
N HIS A 198 -11.87 -24.70 11.31
CA HIS A 198 -11.49 -24.30 12.66
C HIS A 198 -12.02 -25.35 13.64
N PRO A 199 -11.29 -25.67 14.72
CA PRO A 199 -11.78 -26.54 15.76
C PRO A 199 -13.17 -26.11 16.26
N GLY A 200 -14.10 -27.07 16.39
CA GLY A 200 -15.47 -26.81 16.87
C GLY A 200 -16.40 -26.02 15.92
N ARG A 201 -15.99 -25.72 14.67
CA ARG A 201 -16.83 -25.00 13.70
C ARG A 201 -17.06 -25.81 12.43
N VAL A 202 -18.22 -25.57 11.80
CA VAL A 202 -18.54 -26.13 10.49
C VAL A 202 -17.54 -25.62 9.44
N PRO A 203 -16.99 -26.49 8.58
CA PRO A 203 -16.08 -26.09 7.51
C PRO A 203 -16.72 -25.06 6.56
N LYS A 204 -16.00 -23.99 6.22
CA LYS A 204 -16.48 -22.91 5.38
C LYS A 204 -15.76 -22.89 4.03
N ASN A 205 -16.53 -22.91 2.93
CA ASN A 205 -15.99 -22.67 1.59
C ASN A 205 -15.57 -21.20 1.44
N ASN A 206 -14.38 -20.98 0.90
CA ASN A 206 -13.82 -19.65 0.67
C ASN A 206 -13.20 -19.55 -0.73
N PRO A 207 -14.00 -19.51 -1.80
CA PRO A 207 -13.50 -19.31 -3.16
C PRO A 207 -12.94 -17.91 -3.33
N ARG A 208 -11.77 -17.79 -3.98
CA ARG A 208 -11.15 -16.50 -4.30
C ARG A 208 -10.73 -16.47 -5.76
N PHE A 209 -10.77 -15.28 -6.36
CA PHE A 209 -10.48 -15.06 -7.77
C PHE A 209 -9.53 -13.89 -7.93
N VAL A 210 -8.57 -14.03 -8.85
CA VAL A 210 -7.59 -13.01 -9.17
C VAL A 210 -7.42 -12.93 -10.68
N VAL A 211 -7.54 -11.72 -11.25
CA VAL A 211 -7.29 -11.43 -12.67
C VAL A 211 -5.83 -11.10 -12.85
N THR A 212 -5.19 -11.67 -13.88
CA THR A 212 -3.77 -11.43 -14.14
C THR A 212 -3.42 -11.57 -15.61
N ASN A 213 -2.31 -10.94 -16.03
CA ASN A 213 -1.63 -11.19 -17.30
C ASN A 213 -0.33 -11.99 -17.14
N LEU A 214 0.02 -12.38 -15.92
CA LEU A 214 1.21 -13.18 -15.64
C LEU A 214 1.03 -14.62 -16.16
N ALA A 215 2.15 -15.23 -16.58
CA ALA A 215 2.21 -16.63 -17.00
C ALA A 215 2.51 -17.63 -15.88
N ASP A 216 2.92 -17.13 -14.71
CA ASP A 216 3.31 -17.93 -13.55
C ASP A 216 2.23 -18.95 -13.13
N THR A 217 2.63 -19.96 -12.35
CA THR A 217 1.67 -20.96 -11.83
C THR A 217 0.58 -20.34 -10.96
N PRO A 218 -0.64 -20.91 -10.93
CA PRO A 218 -1.72 -20.34 -10.13
C PRO A 218 -1.38 -20.14 -8.65
N PRO A 219 -0.67 -21.04 -7.95
CA PRO A 219 -0.22 -20.79 -6.58
C PRO A 219 0.73 -19.60 -6.47
N ALA A 220 1.69 -19.43 -7.40
CA ALA A 220 2.65 -18.33 -7.38
C ALA A 220 1.96 -16.97 -7.59
N VAL A 221 1.04 -16.89 -8.57
CA VAL A 221 0.23 -15.67 -8.79
C VAL A 221 -0.59 -15.34 -7.55
N TYR A 222 -1.20 -16.33 -6.90
CA TYR A 222 -2.01 -16.08 -5.71
C TYR A 222 -1.16 -15.67 -4.51
N ALA A 223 0.02 -16.26 -4.32
CA ALA A 223 0.98 -15.86 -3.30
C ALA A 223 1.42 -14.41 -3.49
N LEU A 224 1.73 -14.03 -4.74
CA LEU A 224 2.05 -12.64 -5.09
C LEU A 224 0.89 -11.69 -4.76
N TYR A 225 -0.35 -12.08 -5.04
CA TYR A 225 -1.53 -11.29 -4.67
C TYR A 225 -1.65 -11.11 -3.15
N CYS A 226 -1.37 -12.16 -2.36
CA CYS A 226 -1.45 -12.10 -0.91
C CYS A 226 -0.47 -11.10 -0.27
N GLN A 227 0.69 -10.87 -0.89
CA GLN A 227 1.66 -9.86 -0.44
C GLN A 227 1.09 -8.43 -0.47
N ARG A 228 -0.05 -8.19 -1.14
CA ARG A 228 -0.80 -6.93 -1.01
C ARG A 228 -1.19 -6.63 0.45
N GLY A 229 -1.36 -7.66 1.27
CA GLY A 229 -1.66 -7.52 2.70
C GLY A 229 -0.65 -6.67 3.47
N ASP A 230 0.58 -6.54 2.98
CA ASP A 230 1.59 -5.66 3.59
C ASP A 230 1.19 -4.20 3.52
N MET A 231 0.39 -3.79 2.52
CA MET A 231 -0.19 -2.46 2.41
C MET A 231 -1.07 -2.12 3.62
N GLU A 232 -1.80 -3.09 4.18
CA GLU A 232 -2.62 -2.90 5.39
C GLU A 232 -1.75 -2.48 6.59
N ASN A 233 -0.52 -2.98 6.69
CA ASN A 233 0.42 -2.57 7.73
C ASN A 233 0.86 -1.11 7.54
N ARG A 234 1.07 -0.68 6.28
CA ARG A 234 1.40 0.73 5.98
C ARG A 234 0.23 1.65 6.32
N LEU A 235 -1.00 1.24 6.01
CA LEU A 235 -2.20 1.99 6.39
C LEU A 235 -2.35 2.07 7.91
N LYS A 236 -2.12 0.98 8.65
CA LYS A 236 -2.13 0.98 10.12
C LYS A 236 -1.10 1.95 10.70
N GLU A 237 0.10 2.02 10.15
CA GLU A 237 1.11 2.98 10.60
C GLU A 237 0.68 4.43 10.34
N LEU A 238 0.06 4.71 9.18
CA LEU A 238 -0.49 6.02 8.85
C LEU A 238 -1.62 6.43 9.81
N HIS A 239 -2.54 5.51 10.12
CA HIS A 239 -3.67 5.76 11.03
C HIS A 239 -3.22 5.83 12.50
N HIS A 240 -2.65 4.75 13.03
CA HIS A 240 -2.34 4.64 14.47
C HIS A 240 -1.02 5.32 14.87
N GLY A 241 -0.06 5.41 13.94
CA GLY A 241 1.24 6.04 14.21
C GLY A 241 1.24 7.56 13.99
N LEU A 242 0.53 8.03 12.97
CA LEU A 242 0.55 9.42 12.51
C LEU A 242 -0.83 10.09 12.44
N GLU A 243 -1.90 9.36 12.79
CA GLU A 243 -3.26 9.89 12.87
C GLU A 243 -3.71 10.55 11.54
N MET A 244 -3.48 9.86 10.41
CA MET A 244 -3.85 10.35 9.08
C MET A 244 -5.35 10.62 8.96
N ASP A 245 -6.17 9.89 9.71
CA ASP A 245 -7.61 9.98 9.81
C ASP A 245 -8.13 11.15 10.67
N ARG A 246 -7.26 12.00 11.18
CA ARG A 246 -7.65 13.26 11.86
C ARG A 246 -7.88 14.40 10.88
N THR A 247 -8.77 14.23 9.94
CA THR A 247 -9.18 15.26 8.98
C THR A 247 -10.32 16.12 9.55
N SER A 248 -10.01 17.00 10.49
CA SER A 248 -10.98 17.77 11.29
C SER A 248 -11.35 19.15 10.71
N CYS A 249 -10.86 19.51 9.53
CA CYS A 249 -11.20 20.79 8.90
C CYS A 249 -12.55 20.70 8.17
N SER A 250 -13.32 21.77 8.14
CA SER A 250 -14.58 21.86 7.40
C SER A 250 -14.37 21.76 5.88
N ARG A 251 -13.27 22.35 5.37
CA ARG A 251 -12.96 22.40 3.95
C ARG A 251 -12.19 21.16 3.48
N PHE A 252 -12.66 20.55 2.41
CA PHE A 252 -12.03 19.36 1.79
C PHE A 252 -10.56 19.56 1.42
N LEU A 253 -10.21 20.71 0.82
CA LEU A 253 -8.82 20.99 0.42
C LEU A 253 -7.88 21.16 1.62
N ALA A 254 -8.37 21.63 2.76
CA ALA A 254 -7.58 21.70 3.99
C ALA A 254 -7.28 20.30 4.53
N ASN A 255 -8.25 19.39 4.47
CA ASN A 255 -8.06 17.99 4.84
C ASN A 255 -7.12 17.27 3.86
N GLN A 256 -7.20 17.55 2.55
CA GLN A 256 -6.20 17.03 1.58
C GLN A 256 -4.79 17.50 1.93
N LEU A 257 -4.60 18.74 2.36
CA LEU A 257 -3.29 19.24 2.82
C LEU A 257 -2.81 18.45 4.05
N ARG A 258 -3.68 18.21 5.03
CA ARG A 258 -3.34 17.41 6.23
C ARG A 258 -2.88 16.00 5.84
N VAL A 259 -3.62 15.32 4.97
CA VAL A 259 -3.25 13.99 4.44
C VAL A 259 -1.86 14.02 3.79
N LEU A 260 -1.55 15.05 2.99
CA LEU A 260 -0.23 15.18 2.36
C LEU A 260 0.89 15.49 3.36
N LEU A 261 0.63 16.27 4.41
CA LEU A 261 1.61 16.53 5.47
C LEU A 261 1.88 15.25 6.29
N THR A 262 0.84 14.49 6.61
CA THR A 262 1.01 13.19 7.28
C THR A 262 1.79 12.21 6.42
N LEU A 263 1.50 12.16 5.11
CA LEU A 263 2.27 11.35 4.18
C LEU A 263 3.75 11.78 4.13
N ALA A 264 4.03 13.09 4.09
CA ALA A 264 5.41 13.60 4.11
C ALA A 264 6.14 13.18 5.40
N ALA A 265 5.47 13.27 6.56
CA ALA A 265 6.02 12.78 7.81
C ALA A 265 6.28 11.27 7.76
N TYR A 266 5.35 10.48 7.18
CA TYR A 266 5.53 9.05 7.03
C TYR A 266 6.73 8.68 6.14
N ILE A 267 6.92 9.38 5.02
CA ILE A 267 8.08 9.22 4.14
C ILE A 267 9.39 9.46 4.92
N LEU A 268 9.43 10.49 5.77
CA LEU A 268 10.59 10.75 6.63
C LEU A 268 10.83 9.62 7.64
N PHE A 269 9.78 9.07 8.24
CA PHE A 269 9.90 7.91 9.15
C PHE A 269 10.37 6.65 8.41
N GLN A 270 9.90 6.40 7.19
CA GLN A 270 10.38 5.28 6.37
C GLN A 270 11.87 5.44 6.01
N GLU A 271 12.32 6.67 5.73
CA GLU A 271 13.74 6.93 5.50
C GLU A 271 14.57 6.76 6.79
N LEU A 272 14.04 7.20 7.94
CA LEU A 272 14.66 6.99 9.23
C LEU A 272 14.81 5.50 9.54
N GLN A 273 13.75 4.72 9.33
CA GLN A 273 13.76 3.26 9.50
C GLN A 273 14.79 2.59 8.59
N ARG A 274 14.84 3.00 7.33
CA ARG A 274 15.83 2.49 6.37
C ARG A 274 17.26 2.75 6.81
N ARG A 275 17.53 3.93 7.38
CA ARG A 275 18.86 4.28 7.92
C ARG A 275 19.16 3.62 9.27
N ALA A 276 18.15 3.13 9.97
CA ALA A 276 18.28 2.41 11.22
C ALA A 276 18.71 0.94 11.04
N GLN A 277 18.96 0.49 9.81
CA GLN A 277 19.44 -0.87 9.56
C GLN A 277 20.74 -1.13 10.32
N GLY A 278 20.88 -2.34 10.89
CA GLY A 278 21.99 -2.67 11.78
C GLY A 278 21.85 -2.16 13.22
N THR A 279 20.73 -1.53 13.56
CA THR A 279 20.43 -1.11 14.94
C THR A 279 19.19 -1.83 15.49
N VAL A 280 18.92 -1.68 16.77
CA VAL A 280 17.71 -2.20 17.44
C VAL A 280 16.39 -1.56 16.97
N CYS A 281 16.45 -0.58 16.08
CA CYS A 281 15.31 0.10 15.48
C CYS A 281 15.12 -0.26 13.99
N ALA A 282 15.83 -1.23 13.45
CA ALA A 282 15.76 -1.63 12.04
C ALA A 282 14.33 -1.98 11.58
N ASP A 283 13.58 -2.71 12.41
CA ASP A 283 12.21 -3.15 12.12
C ASP A 283 11.17 -2.38 12.94
N ALA A 284 11.56 -1.23 13.53
CA ALA A 284 10.69 -0.47 14.40
C ALA A 284 9.60 0.26 13.60
N GLN A 285 8.35 0.13 14.02
CA GLN A 285 7.23 0.88 13.47
C GLN A 285 7.31 2.37 13.83
N VAL A 286 6.57 3.20 13.12
CA VAL A 286 6.53 4.67 13.31
C VAL A 286 6.33 5.06 14.77
N THR A 287 5.40 4.43 15.48
CA THR A 287 5.14 4.71 16.90
C THR A 287 6.40 4.48 17.75
N THR A 288 7.07 3.36 17.54
CA THR A 288 8.31 3.02 18.25
C THR A 288 9.45 3.96 17.92
N LEU A 289 9.62 4.32 16.64
CA LEU A 289 10.63 5.30 16.23
C LEU A 289 10.37 6.67 16.85
N ARG A 290 9.09 7.08 16.90
CA ARG A 290 8.70 8.34 17.52
C ARG A 290 9.01 8.38 19.02
N GLU A 291 8.68 7.31 19.75
CA GLU A 291 8.94 7.20 21.19
C GLU A 291 10.44 7.11 21.50
N ARG A 292 11.18 6.32 20.72
CA ARG A 292 12.60 6.04 21.00
C ARG A 292 13.57 7.09 20.47
N LEU A 293 13.21 7.82 19.41
CA LEU A 293 14.19 8.65 18.68
C LEU A 293 13.77 10.12 18.56
N ILE A 294 12.45 10.42 18.58
CA ILE A 294 11.95 11.78 18.36
C ILE A 294 11.49 12.43 19.67
N LYS A 295 10.74 11.72 20.52
CA LYS A 295 10.28 12.20 21.83
C LYS A 295 11.41 12.11 22.84
N LEU A 296 12.41 12.98 22.69
CA LEU A 296 13.60 13.01 23.51
C LEU A 296 13.83 14.43 24.00
N ALA A 297 13.98 14.58 25.31
CA ALA A 297 14.44 15.85 25.89
C ALA A 297 15.92 16.04 25.58
N VAL A 298 16.27 17.19 25.01
CA VAL A 298 17.66 17.54 24.68
C VAL A 298 17.91 18.97 25.12
N TRP A 299 19.16 19.25 25.57
CA TRP A 299 19.63 20.62 25.71
C TRP A 299 20.18 21.10 24.37
N VAL A 300 19.68 22.25 23.90
CA VAL A 300 20.08 22.82 22.60
C VAL A 300 20.94 24.05 22.87
N GLU A 301 22.19 23.98 22.42
CA GLU A 301 23.11 25.11 22.40
C GLU A 301 23.25 25.63 20.97
N ARG A 302 22.99 26.90 20.77
CA ARG A 302 23.05 27.55 19.47
C ARG A 302 24.12 28.63 19.43
N SER A 303 25.02 28.53 18.48
CA SER A 303 25.98 29.57 18.12
C SER A 303 25.78 30.04 16.68
N VAL A 304 26.48 31.07 16.25
CA VAL A 304 26.43 31.58 14.86
C VAL A 304 26.85 30.51 13.83
N ARG A 305 27.68 29.54 14.22
CA ARG A 305 28.29 28.57 13.29
C ARG A 305 27.71 27.15 13.44
N ARG A 306 27.08 26.83 14.56
CA ARG A 306 26.63 25.47 14.87
C ARG A 306 25.46 25.42 15.84
N ILE A 307 24.71 24.34 15.75
CA ILE A 307 23.71 23.91 16.73
C ILE A 307 24.22 22.61 17.35
N VAL A 308 24.35 22.57 18.67
CA VAL A 308 24.77 21.38 19.41
C VAL A 308 23.59 20.83 20.18
N LEU A 309 23.35 19.55 20.05
CA LEU A 309 22.32 18.83 20.79
C LEU A 309 22.98 17.97 21.87
N HIS A 310 22.75 18.30 23.11
CA HIS A 310 23.26 17.54 24.26
C HIS A 310 22.21 16.50 24.66
N LEU A 311 22.53 15.24 24.46
CA LEU A 311 21.66 14.10 24.79
C LEU A 311 21.90 13.67 26.24
N PRO A 312 20.87 13.20 26.98
CA PRO A 312 21.04 12.65 28.32
C PRO A 312 22.02 11.45 28.29
N SER A 313 22.95 11.39 29.23
CA SER A 313 23.93 10.29 29.30
C SER A 313 23.27 8.94 29.57
N ALA A 314 22.14 8.92 30.29
CA ALA A 314 21.35 7.73 30.58
C ALA A 314 20.34 7.35 29.47
N PHE A 315 20.40 7.98 28.29
CA PHE A 315 19.46 7.69 27.21
C PHE A 315 19.67 6.28 26.63
N PRO A 316 18.68 5.37 26.74
CA PRO A 316 18.88 3.95 26.39
C PRO A 316 19.22 3.73 24.91
N TRP A 317 18.76 4.60 24.03
CA TRP A 317 18.90 4.49 22.58
C TRP A 317 20.02 5.39 22.01
N LEU A 318 20.93 5.87 22.85
CA LEU A 318 21.98 6.82 22.48
C LEU A 318 22.84 6.32 21.30
N ARG A 319 23.20 5.04 21.27
CA ARG A 319 23.99 4.45 20.17
C ARG A 319 23.23 4.51 18.85
N THR A 320 21.95 4.10 18.86
CA THR A 320 21.07 4.15 17.67
C THR A 320 20.86 5.59 17.21
N TRP A 321 20.64 6.50 18.15
CA TRP A 321 20.43 7.91 17.84
C TRP A 321 21.66 8.53 17.18
N ARG A 322 22.87 8.29 17.74
CA ARG A 322 24.14 8.76 17.14
C ARG A 322 24.36 8.16 15.75
N HIS A 323 24.14 6.85 15.59
CA HIS A 323 24.23 6.21 14.28
C HIS A 323 23.35 6.91 13.24
N LEU A 324 22.11 7.18 13.58
CA LEU A 324 21.17 7.87 12.69
C LEU A 324 21.55 9.33 12.45
N ALA A 325 21.97 10.07 13.47
CA ALA A 325 22.42 11.45 13.33
C ALA A 325 23.61 11.56 12.35
N CYS A 326 24.59 10.69 12.48
CA CYS A 326 25.72 10.61 11.54
C CYS A 326 25.27 10.23 10.13
N ALA A 327 24.31 9.25 10.01
CA ALA A 327 23.78 8.83 8.72
C ALA A 327 23.00 9.93 7.98
N VAL A 328 22.50 10.96 8.68
CA VAL A 328 21.83 12.13 8.08
C VAL A 328 22.76 13.36 7.99
N GLY A 329 24.05 13.20 8.30
CA GLY A 329 25.06 14.22 8.09
C GLY A 329 25.44 15.05 9.34
N ALA A 330 25.00 14.67 10.54
CA ALA A 330 25.50 15.30 11.76
C ALA A 330 26.95 14.90 11.98
N THR A 331 27.77 15.87 12.40
CA THR A 331 29.14 15.63 12.86
C THR A 331 29.14 15.39 14.37
N SER A 332 29.88 14.40 14.82
CA SER A 332 30.09 14.10 16.26
C SER A 332 30.91 15.16 16.94
#